data_2077fe48ed889ad4f8fb4c1516c37afd
#
_entry.id   2077fe48ed889ad4f8fb4c1516c37afd
#
_cell.length_a   1.000
_cell.length_b   1.000
_cell.length_c   1.000
_cell.angle_alpha   90.00
_cell.angle_beta   90.00
_cell.angle_gamma   90.00
#
_symmetry.space_group_name_H-M   'P 1'
#
loop_
_entity.id
_entity.type
_entity.pdbx_description
1 polymer ?
#
loop_
_entity_poly.entity_id
_entity_poly.type
_entity_poly.pdbx_seq_one_letter_code
_entity_poly.pdbx_strand_id
1 'polypeptide(L)'
;MRFKKYLFFVFIFIIASCSSNKYAATNKSYKRQAKALAKEIKKYPLEGKRSTWVGTTNFGMRKPNFVIIHHTAQNSCDQTLHTFTLPRTQVSAHYVICKDGTVHHMLNDYLRAWHAGVSSWGNDKDVNSSSIGIELDNNGFEPFPATQINSLLTLLDTLKSRYQIPAANFIGHADIAPTRKNDPNVNFPWELLARQGYGLWYTDTTAVCVPENFSPLQALRIIGYSIKDTAAAIVAFKRHFEKQDSCTTITDGDKKILYNLMQQYE
;
A
#
# COMPACT_ATOMS: atom_id res chain seq x y z
N MET A 1 -57.00 -24.71 -55.54
CA MET A 1 -56.72 -23.73 -54.48
C MET A 1 -55.26 -23.88 -54.03
N ARG A 2 -54.35 -22.95 -54.41
CA ARG A 2 -52.92 -22.96 -54.07
C ARG A 2 -52.70 -22.13 -52.83
N PHE A 3 -52.31 -22.73 -51.68
CA PHE A 3 -51.90 -22.00 -50.47
C PHE A 3 -50.46 -21.51 -50.64
N LYS A 4 -50.23 -20.18 -50.66
CA LYS A 4 -48.92 -19.56 -50.57
C LYS A 4 -48.50 -19.56 -49.10
N LYS A 5 -47.44 -20.28 -48.73
CA LYS A 5 -46.77 -20.19 -47.44
C LYS A 5 -45.88 -18.95 -47.42
N TYR A 6 -46.18 -17.97 -46.55
CA TYR A 6 -45.31 -16.87 -46.25
C TYR A 6 -44.34 -17.28 -45.15
N LEU A 7 -43.05 -17.32 -45.48
CA LEU A 7 -42.00 -17.55 -44.53
C LEU A 7 -41.62 -16.19 -43.89
N PHE A 8 -41.94 -16.02 -42.59
CA PHE A 8 -41.55 -14.86 -41.82
C PHE A 8 -40.14 -15.06 -41.30
N PHE A 9 -39.14 -14.35 -41.85
CA PHE A 9 -37.79 -14.27 -41.31
C PHE A 9 -37.80 -13.27 -40.17
N VAL A 10 -37.67 -13.78 -38.90
CA VAL A 10 -37.43 -12.94 -37.74
C VAL A 10 -35.93 -12.66 -37.69
N PHE A 11 -35.52 -11.44 -38.03
CA PHE A 11 -34.16 -10.97 -37.81
C PHE A 11 -33.99 -10.62 -36.31
N ILE A 12 -33.32 -11.50 -35.55
CA ILE A 12 -32.90 -11.20 -34.19
C ILE A 12 -31.65 -10.32 -34.31
N PHE A 13 -31.80 -9.01 -34.09
CA PHE A 13 -30.71 -8.09 -33.87
C PHE A 13 -30.07 -8.37 -32.49
N ILE A 14 -28.98 -9.14 -32.45
CA ILE A 14 -28.13 -9.21 -31.26
C ILE A 14 -27.43 -7.86 -31.16
N ILE A 15 -27.93 -6.98 -30.29
CA ILE A 15 -27.23 -5.76 -29.87
C ILE A 15 -26.08 -6.23 -28.97
N ALA A 16 -24.90 -6.44 -29.56
CA ALA A 16 -23.66 -6.60 -28.81
C ALA A 16 -23.38 -5.25 -28.14
N SER A 17 -23.80 -5.10 -26.89
CA SER A 17 -23.37 -4.00 -26.04
C SER A 17 -21.86 -4.16 -25.81
N CYS A 18 -21.06 -3.50 -26.64
CA CYS A 18 -19.65 -3.27 -26.35
C CYS A 18 -19.59 -2.34 -25.13
N SER A 19 -19.48 -2.90 -23.92
CA SER A 19 -19.12 -2.11 -22.75
C SER A 19 -17.70 -1.57 -23.01
N SER A 20 -17.61 -0.32 -23.43
CA SER A 20 -16.32 0.33 -23.62
C SER A 20 -15.65 0.43 -22.24
N ASN A 21 -14.44 -0.12 -22.12
CA ASN A 21 -13.68 -0.01 -20.88
C ASN A 21 -13.49 1.48 -20.53
N LYS A 22 -14.10 1.93 -19.45
CA LYS A 22 -14.09 3.29 -18.91
C LYS A 22 -12.68 3.90 -18.86
N TYR A 23 -11.66 3.07 -18.68
CA TYR A 23 -10.26 3.45 -18.54
C TYR A 23 -9.40 3.13 -19.78
N ALA A 24 -10.00 2.87 -20.94
CA ALA A 24 -9.27 2.49 -22.15
C ALA A 24 -8.18 3.50 -22.57
N ALA A 25 -8.48 4.80 -22.48
CA ALA A 25 -7.53 5.87 -22.79
C ALA A 25 -6.35 5.90 -21.81
N THR A 26 -6.62 5.75 -20.51
CA THR A 26 -5.60 5.68 -19.45
C THR A 26 -4.72 4.44 -19.62
N ASN A 27 -5.32 3.28 -19.88
CA ASN A 27 -4.60 2.03 -20.13
C ASN A 27 -3.68 2.14 -21.38
N LYS A 28 -4.12 2.84 -22.41
CA LYS A 28 -3.28 3.13 -23.59
C LYS A 28 -2.10 4.04 -23.23
N SER A 29 -2.34 5.07 -22.41
CA SER A 29 -1.28 5.96 -21.91
C SER A 29 -0.27 5.20 -21.04
N TYR A 30 -0.74 4.38 -20.11
CA TYR A 30 0.11 3.49 -19.30
C TYR A 30 1.04 2.63 -20.15
N LYS A 31 0.50 1.91 -21.14
CA LYS A 31 1.30 1.07 -22.05
C LYS A 31 2.36 1.88 -22.81
N ARG A 32 2.04 3.11 -23.24
CA ARG A 32 2.99 4.01 -23.91
C ARG A 32 4.12 4.44 -22.97
N GLN A 33 3.81 4.81 -21.73
CA GLN A 33 4.79 5.19 -20.72
C GLN A 33 5.69 4.00 -20.33
N ALA A 34 5.11 2.82 -20.10
CA ALA A 34 5.87 1.60 -19.81
C ALA A 34 6.84 1.26 -20.95
N LYS A 35 6.42 1.41 -22.21
CA LYS A 35 7.30 1.23 -23.38
C LYS A 35 8.42 2.27 -23.44
N ALA A 36 8.14 3.51 -23.05
CA ALA A 36 9.18 4.56 -22.97
C ALA A 36 10.22 4.24 -21.90
N LEU A 37 9.78 3.85 -20.69
CA LEU A 37 10.68 3.41 -19.60
C LEU A 37 11.54 2.21 -20.03
N ALA A 38 10.94 1.20 -20.67
CA ALA A 38 11.68 0.06 -21.21
C ALA A 38 12.76 0.47 -22.22
N LYS A 39 12.52 1.55 -22.99
CA LYS A 39 13.52 2.12 -23.90
C LYS A 39 14.65 2.81 -23.14
N GLU A 40 14.33 3.54 -22.06
CA GLU A 40 15.35 4.18 -21.20
C GLU A 40 16.26 3.14 -20.51
N ILE A 41 15.68 2.03 -20.02
CA ILE A 41 16.45 0.92 -19.39
C ILE A 41 17.51 0.33 -20.35
N LYS A 42 17.27 0.38 -21.67
CA LYS A 42 18.23 -0.12 -22.66
C LYS A 42 19.37 0.85 -22.96
N LYS A 43 19.32 2.08 -22.46
CA LYS A 43 20.41 3.05 -22.63
C LYS A 43 21.55 2.71 -21.68
N TYR A 44 22.74 3.20 -22.02
CA TYR A 44 23.88 3.11 -21.09
C TYR A 44 23.60 3.90 -19.82
N PRO A 45 23.94 3.37 -18.61
CA PRO A 45 23.56 3.99 -17.35
C PRO A 45 24.27 5.32 -17.05
N LEU A 46 25.37 5.61 -17.73
CA LEU A 46 26.14 6.84 -17.57
C LEU A 46 26.49 7.41 -18.94
N GLU A 47 26.69 8.72 -19.02
CA GLU A 47 27.25 9.42 -20.17
C GLU A 47 28.73 9.05 -20.32
N GLY A 48 29.00 7.84 -20.77
CA GLY A 48 30.34 7.32 -20.99
C GLY A 48 30.59 7.02 -22.47
N LYS A 49 31.87 6.86 -22.83
CA LYS A 49 32.24 6.37 -24.17
C LYS A 49 31.70 4.94 -24.31
N ARG A 50 31.01 4.64 -25.41
CA ARG A 50 30.52 3.29 -25.73
C ARG A 50 31.59 2.22 -25.62
N SER A 51 32.86 2.58 -25.88
CA SER A 51 34.02 1.68 -25.81
C SER A 51 34.36 1.17 -24.42
N THR A 52 33.83 1.79 -23.35
CA THR A 52 34.06 1.37 -21.96
C THR A 52 32.86 0.64 -21.33
N TRP A 53 31.77 0.49 -22.08
CA TRP A 53 30.61 -0.25 -21.59
C TRP A 53 30.83 -1.75 -21.68
N VAL A 54 30.70 -2.43 -20.53
CA VAL A 54 30.69 -3.89 -20.43
C VAL A 54 29.41 -4.29 -19.73
N GLY A 55 28.46 -4.90 -20.44
CA GLY A 55 27.22 -5.39 -19.88
C GLY A 55 27.44 -6.70 -19.12
N THR A 56 26.78 -6.85 -17.95
CA THR A 56 26.67 -8.13 -17.24
C THR A 56 25.34 -8.80 -17.60
N THR A 57 25.30 -10.12 -17.55
CA THR A 57 24.07 -10.92 -17.67
C THR A 57 23.49 -11.30 -16.31
N ASN A 58 24.17 -10.95 -15.20
CA ASN A 58 23.78 -11.28 -13.84
C ASN A 58 22.99 -10.11 -13.23
N PHE A 59 21.71 -9.98 -13.62
CA PHE A 59 20.83 -8.94 -13.10
C PHE A 59 19.38 -9.39 -13.11
N GLY A 60 18.56 -8.69 -12.32
CA GLY A 60 17.12 -8.86 -12.27
C GLY A 60 16.44 -7.53 -11.95
N MET A 61 15.14 -7.55 -11.80
CA MET A 61 14.38 -6.38 -11.35
C MET A 61 14.50 -6.24 -9.83
N ARG A 62 14.54 -4.99 -9.33
CA ARG A 62 14.42 -4.73 -7.89
C ARG A 62 13.02 -5.14 -7.45
N LYS A 63 12.92 -5.79 -6.30
CA LYS A 63 11.65 -6.17 -5.71
C LYS A 63 11.26 -5.24 -4.55
N PRO A 64 9.96 -4.98 -4.33
CA PRO A 64 9.51 -4.21 -3.18
C PRO A 64 9.85 -4.95 -1.88
N ASN A 65 10.17 -4.18 -0.83
CA ASN A 65 10.50 -4.68 0.49
C ASN A 65 9.44 -4.32 1.55
N PHE A 66 8.58 -3.35 1.25
CA PHE A 66 7.51 -2.89 2.13
C PHE A 66 6.16 -2.95 1.44
N VAL A 67 5.12 -3.09 2.25
CA VAL A 67 3.73 -2.80 1.87
C VAL A 67 3.24 -1.66 2.75
N ILE A 68 2.79 -0.58 2.11
CA ILE A 68 2.18 0.56 2.82
C ILE A 68 0.68 0.54 2.61
N ILE A 69 -0.04 0.48 3.71
CA ILE A 69 -1.50 0.44 3.73
C ILE A 69 -2.02 1.85 3.96
N HIS A 70 -3.01 2.23 3.14
CA HIS A 70 -3.66 3.53 3.14
C HIS A 70 -5.17 3.39 3.29
N HIS A 71 -5.84 4.47 3.64
CA HIS A 71 -7.22 4.70 3.30
C HIS A 71 -7.34 5.92 2.38
N THR A 72 -8.30 5.88 1.46
CA THR A 72 -8.41 6.86 0.38
C THR A 72 -8.85 8.26 0.84
N ALA A 73 -9.52 8.38 1.98
CA ALA A 73 -10.21 9.59 2.43
C ALA A 73 -11.13 10.18 1.34
N GLN A 74 -11.75 9.32 0.53
CA GLN A 74 -12.68 9.68 -0.55
C GLN A 74 -14.04 9.02 -0.33
N ASN A 75 -15.05 9.47 -1.09
CA ASN A 75 -16.42 9.04 -0.88
C ASN A 75 -16.78 7.75 -1.63
N SER A 76 -15.96 7.34 -2.59
CA SER A 76 -16.19 6.10 -3.36
C SER A 76 -14.92 5.59 -4.04
N CYS A 77 -14.91 4.29 -4.30
CA CYS A 77 -13.87 3.62 -5.05
C CYS A 77 -13.69 4.22 -6.46
N ASP A 78 -14.78 4.51 -7.16
CA ASP A 78 -14.76 5.15 -8.49
C ASP A 78 -14.08 6.52 -8.46
N GLN A 79 -14.32 7.31 -7.41
CA GLN A 79 -13.65 8.59 -7.21
C GLN A 79 -12.14 8.40 -7.07
N THR A 80 -11.70 7.43 -6.29
CA THR A 80 -10.29 7.10 -6.10
C THR A 80 -9.63 6.67 -7.40
N LEU A 81 -10.25 5.72 -8.11
CA LEU A 81 -9.75 5.24 -9.39
C LEU A 81 -9.62 6.39 -10.39
N HIS A 82 -10.63 7.28 -10.45
CA HIS A 82 -10.57 8.46 -11.31
C HIS A 82 -9.43 9.39 -10.89
N THR A 83 -9.29 9.72 -9.61
CA THR A 83 -8.23 10.59 -9.08
C THR A 83 -6.84 10.10 -9.49
N PHE A 84 -6.60 8.79 -9.39
CA PHE A 84 -5.30 8.19 -9.72
C PHE A 84 -5.01 8.09 -11.23
N THR A 85 -5.99 8.36 -12.08
CA THR A 85 -5.79 8.46 -13.52
C THR A 85 -5.46 9.88 -14.01
N LEU A 86 -5.60 10.89 -13.16
CA LEU A 86 -5.39 12.29 -13.50
C LEU A 86 -3.94 12.72 -13.29
N PRO A 87 -3.18 13.12 -14.31
CA PRO A 87 -1.77 13.52 -14.16
C PRO A 87 -1.57 14.69 -13.17
N ARG A 88 -2.54 15.59 -13.07
CA ARG A 88 -2.48 16.78 -12.19
C ARG A 88 -2.44 16.44 -10.70
N THR A 89 -2.95 15.28 -10.29
CA THR A 89 -3.03 14.88 -8.88
C THR A 89 -1.68 14.42 -8.34
N GLN A 90 -0.80 13.95 -9.21
CA GLN A 90 0.54 13.45 -8.87
C GLN A 90 0.52 12.39 -7.76
N VAL A 91 -0.57 11.60 -7.67
CA VAL A 91 -0.72 10.48 -6.75
C VAL A 91 -1.09 9.21 -7.50
N SER A 92 -0.61 8.09 -7.03
CA SER A 92 -0.94 6.77 -7.55
C SER A 92 -0.66 5.70 -6.50
N ALA A 93 -1.31 4.54 -6.61
CA ALA A 93 -1.01 3.35 -5.84
C ALA A 93 -0.85 2.14 -6.77
N HIS A 94 -0.32 1.04 -6.25
CA HIS A 94 -0.25 -0.21 -6.99
C HIS A 94 -1.62 -0.88 -7.02
N TYR A 95 -2.35 -0.83 -5.91
CA TYR A 95 -3.66 -1.46 -5.75
C TYR A 95 -4.66 -0.51 -5.09
N VAL A 96 -5.92 -0.64 -5.49
CA VAL A 96 -7.07 -0.05 -4.81
C VAL A 96 -8.05 -1.17 -4.51
N ILE A 97 -8.53 -1.28 -3.27
CA ILE A 97 -9.51 -2.27 -2.84
C ILE A 97 -10.80 -1.54 -2.46
N CYS A 98 -11.86 -1.80 -3.19
CA CYS A 98 -13.18 -1.23 -2.92
C CYS A 98 -13.84 -1.86 -1.68
N LYS A 99 -14.88 -1.24 -1.13
CA LYS A 99 -15.61 -1.75 0.05
C LYS A 99 -16.26 -3.13 -0.19
N ASP A 100 -16.65 -3.43 -1.43
CA ASP A 100 -17.20 -4.72 -1.84
C ASP A 100 -16.14 -5.83 -1.99
N GLY A 101 -14.87 -5.49 -1.80
CA GLY A 101 -13.73 -6.39 -1.93
C GLY A 101 -13.14 -6.46 -3.35
N THR A 102 -13.65 -5.69 -4.31
CA THR A 102 -13.07 -5.64 -5.66
C THR A 102 -11.66 -5.05 -5.60
N VAL A 103 -10.67 -5.78 -6.14
CA VAL A 103 -9.26 -5.36 -6.19
C VAL A 103 -8.93 -4.84 -7.58
N HIS A 104 -8.48 -3.60 -7.65
CA HIS A 104 -7.97 -2.97 -8.87
C HIS A 104 -6.45 -2.90 -8.83
N HIS A 105 -5.76 -3.56 -9.77
CA HIS A 105 -4.32 -3.46 -9.96
C HIS A 105 -4.03 -2.34 -10.94
N MET A 106 -3.51 -1.21 -10.46
CA MET A 106 -3.35 0.01 -11.23
C MET A 106 -1.95 0.18 -11.82
N LEU A 107 -0.93 -0.34 -11.15
CA LEU A 107 0.47 -0.18 -11.55
C LEU A 107 1.23 -1.50 -11.32
N ASN A 108 2.12 -1.85 -12.24
CA ASN A 108 3.01 -2.99 -12.09
C ASN A 108 3.90 -2.83 -10.84
N ASP A 109 4.04 -3.89 -10.04
CA ASP A 109 4.71 -3.89 -8.73
C ASP A 109 6.19 -3.48 -8.78
N TYR A 110 6.84 -3.58 -9.93
CA TYR A 110 8.24 -3.15 -10.12
C TYR A 110 8.38 -1.67 -10.52
N LEU A 111 7.28 -0.97 -10.74
CA LEU A 111 7.27 0.46 -11.02
C LEU A 111 7.04 1.24 -9.72
N ARG A 112 7.56 2.45 -9.68
CA ARG A 112 7.44 3.33 -8.52
C ARG A 112 6.10 4.06 -8.56
N ALA A 113 5.16 3.72 -7.68
CA ALA A 113 3.96 4.51 -7.44
C ALA A 113 4.27 5.74 -6.57
N TRP A 114 3.35 6.71 -6.55
CA TRP A 114 3.47 7.96 -5.78
C TRP A 114 2.39 7.99 -4.68
N HIS A 115 2.58 7.19 -3.63
CA HIS A 115 1.61 7.02 -2.53
C HIS A 115 2.15 7.48 -1.17
N ALA A 116 3.47 7.38 -0.94
CA ALA A 116 4.07 7.66 0.37
C ALA A 116 4.41 9.14 0.58
N GLY A 117 4.61 9.93 -0.50
CA GLY A 117 5.05 11.32 -0.44
C GLY A 117 6.38 11.46 0.28
N VAL A 118 6.57 12.57 1.00
CA VAL A 118 7.71 12.75 1.91
C VAL A 118 7.49 11.88 3.14
N SER A 119 8.30 10.86 3.31
CA SER A 119 8.13 9.83 4.33
C SER A 119 9.47 9.17 4.69
N SER A 120 9.49 8.42 5.78
CA SER A 120 10.65 7.60 6.14
C SER A 120 10.25 6.45 7.07
N TRP A 121 10.94 5.31 6.95
CA TRP A 121 10.85 4.21 7.89
C TRP A 121 12.23 3.64 8.17
N GLY A 122 12.65 3.66 9.42
CA GLY A 122 14.04 3.37 9.76
C GLY A 122 15.00 4.31 9.01
N ASN A 123 15.88 3.73 8.21
CA ASN A 123 16.84 4.46 7.39
C ASN A 123 16.35 4.72 5.94
N ASP A 124 15.21 4.14 5.54
CA ASP A 124 14.64 4.39 4.22
C ASP A 124 14.00 5.78 4.15
N LYS A 125 14.39 6.57 3.16
CA LYS A 125 13.90 7.95 2.91
C LYS A 125 13.15 8.08 1.59
N ASP A 126 13.11 7.04 0.78
CA ASP A 126 12.34 6.98 -0.48
C ASP A 126 11.44 5.73 -0.49
N VAL A 127 10.48 5.73 0.44
CA VAL A 127 9.55 4.60 0.63
C VAL A 127 8.75 4.29 -0.64
N ASN A 128 8.49 5.29 -1.51
CA ASN A 128 7.88 5.03 -2.82
C ASN A 128 8.72 4.06 -3.69
N SER A 129 10.05 4.08 -3.58
CA SER A 129 10.94 3.24 -4.39
C SER A 129 11.13 1.84 -3.81
N SER A 130 10.79 1.63 -2.53
CA SER A 130 10.99 0.36 -1.82
C SER A 130 9.70 -0.39 -1.50
N SER A 131 8.52 0.18 -1.82
CA SER A 131 7.23 -0.35 -1.34
C SER A 131 6.19 -0.56 -2.43
N ILE A 132 5.17 -1.32 -2.06
CA ILE A 132 3.86 -1.40 -2.72
C ILE A 132 2.86 -0.62 -1.88
N GLY A 133 2.16 0.36 -2.49
CA GLY A 133 1.05 1.06 -1.86
C GLY A 133 -0.29 0.41 -2.18
N ILE A 134 -1.10 0.16 -1.14
CA ILE A 134 -2.45 -0.39 -1.23
C ILE A 134 -3.42 0.60 -0.61
N GLU A 135 -4.37 1.07 -1.39
CA GLU A 135 -5.42 1.98 -0.96
C GLU A 135 -6.73 1.24 -0.69
N LEU A 136 -7.30 1.46 0.48
CA LEU A 136 -8.61 0.94 0.85
C LEU A 136 -9.67 2.04 0.71
N ASP A 137 -10.70 1.79 -0.08
CA ASP A 137 -11.85 2.71 -0.18
C ASP A 137 -12.51 2.89 1.18
N ASN A 138 -12.29 4.06 1.79
CA ASN A 138 -12.76 4.41 3.12
C ASN A 138 -12.69 5.94 3.26
N ASN A 139 -13.72 6.55 3.84
CA ASN A 139 -13.82 8.01 3.99
C ASN A 139 -12.90 8.59 5.08
N GLY A 140 -12.16 7.75 5.80
CA GLY A 140 -11.21 8.14 6.85
C GLY A 140 -11.75 7.99 8.27
N PHE A 141 -13.03 7.70 8.45
CA PHE A 141 -13.68 7.63 9.77
C PHE A 141 -14.46 6.33 10.01
N GLU A 142 -14.90 5.67 8.96
CA GLU A 142 -15.72 4.47 9.01
C GLU A 142 -14.89 3.21 9.29
N PRO A 143 -15.52 2.13 9.80
CA PRO A 143 -14.92 0.81 9.87
C PRO A 143 -14.62 0.25 8.47
N PHE A 144 -13.68 -0.70 8.39
CA PHE A 144 -13.36 -1.40 7.16
C PHE A 144 -14.24 -2.65 7.02
N PRO A 145 -15.00 -2.81 5.92
CA PRO A 145 -15.85 -3.99 5.73
C PRO A 145 -15.05 -5.30 5.69
N ALA A 146 -15.63 -6.37 6.23
CA ALA A 146 -14.98 -7.68 6.23
C ALA A 146 -14.63 -8.18 4.82
N THR A 147 -15.47 -7.90 3.82
CA THR A 147 -15.21 -8.20 2.41
C THR A 147 -13.92 -7.54 1.91
N GLN A 148 -13.72 -6.28 2.24
CA GLN A 148 -12.53 -5.51 1.89
C GLN A 148 -11.28 -6.06 2.59
N ILE A 149 -11.37 -6.36 3.89
CA ILE A 149 -10.25 -6.93 4.66
C ILE A 149 -9.88 -8.33 4.18
N ASN A 150 -10.85 -9.18 3.84
CA ASN A 150 -10.58 -10.52 3.28
C ASN A 150 -9.85 -10.42 1.93
N SER A 151 -10.24 -9.50 1.07
CA SER A 151 -9.54 -9.25 -0.20
C SER A 151 -8.13 -8.69 0.02
N LEU A 152 -7.95 -7.81 1.02
CA LEU A 152 -6.63 -7.35 1.43
C LEU A 152 -5.76 -8.52 1.88
N LEU A 153 -6.21 -9.38 2.79
CA LEU A 153 -5.44 -10.53 3.28
C LEU A 153 -5.00 -11.45 2.13
N THR A 154 -5.90 -11.73 1.17
CA THR A 154 -5.59 -12.53 -0.02
C THR A 154 -4.49 -11.87 -0.88
N LEU A 155 -4.56 -10.56 -1.05
CA LEU A 155 -3.53 -9.79 -1.78
C LEU A 155 -2.20 -9.82 -1.02
N LEU A 156 -2.22 -9.60 0.31
CA LEU A 156 -1.01 -9.61 1.15
C LEU A 156 -0.29 -10.96 1.12
N ASP A 157 -1.03 -12.09 1.12
CA ASP A 157 -0.46 -13.42 0.98
C ASP A 157 0.30 -13.57 -0.35
N THR A 158 -0.32 -13.13 -1.44
CA THR A 158 0.30 -13.13 -2.77
C THR A 158 1.57 -12.28 -2.80
N LEU A 159 1.54 -11.06 -2.26
CA LEU A 159 2.69 -10.14 -2.27
C LEU A 159 3.81 -10.64 -1.36
N LYS A 160 3.47 -11.10 -0.15
CA LYS A 160 4.45 -11.66 0.80
C LYS A 160 5.15 -12.88 0.21
N SER A 161 4.41 -13.81 -0.35
CA SER A 161 4.95 -15.02 -0.97
C SER A 161 5.84 -14.68 -2.17
N ARG A 162 5.34 -13.82 -3.09
CA ARG A 162 6.06 -13.45 -4.32
C ARG A 162 7.35 -12.69 -4.07
N TYR A 163 7.33 -11.73 -3.14
CA TYR A 163 8.44 -10.81 -2.90
C TYR A 163 9.23 -11.12 -1.63
N GLN A 164 8.83 -12.14 -0.85
CA GLN A 164 9.46 -12.51 0.41
C GLN A 164 9.57 -11.30 1.36
N ILE A 165 8.44 -10.55 1.50
CA ILE A 165 8.38 -9.37 2.34
C ILE A 165 8.34 -9.81 3.81
N PRO A 166 9.27 -9.34 4.68
CA PRO A 166 9.23 -9.64 6.11
C PRO A 166 7.92 -9.18 6.76
N ALA A 167 7.47 -9.89 7.80
CA ALA A 167 6.24 -9.53 8.52
C ALA A 167 6.26 -8.08 9.04
N ALA A 168 7.39 -7.63 9.58
CA ALA A 168 7.57 -6.28 10.10
C ALA A 168 7.42 -5.15 9.06
N ASN A 169 7.40 -5.50 7.77
CA ASN A 169 7.40 -4.52 6.68
C ASN A 169 6.01 -4.26 6.08
N PHE A 170 4.94 -4.68 6.77
CA PHE A 170 3.56 -4.30 6.47
C PHE A 170 3.14 -3.22 7.46
N ILE A 171 3.10 -1.97 7.02
CA ILE A 171 2.97 -0.78 7.87
C ILE A 171 1.98 0.23 7.27
N GLY A 172 1.56 1.22 8.06
CA GLY A 172 0.62 2.25 7.65
C GLY A 172 1.30 3.51 7.10
N HIS A 173 0.56 4.30 6.33
CA HIS A 173 1.05 5.60 5.88
C HIS A 173 1.31 6.55 7.05
N ALA A 174 0.46 6.51 8.09
CA ALA A 174 0.67 7.29 9.31
C ALA A 174 1.99 6.94 10.01
N ASP A 175 2.43 5.67 9.95
CA ASP A 175 3.67 5.23 10.59
C ASP A 175 4.89 5.86 9.91
N ILE A 176 4.89 5.90 8.58
CA ILE A 176 6.02 6.43 7.78
C ILE A 176 6.00 7.95 7.60
N ALA A 177 4.86 8.60 7.88
CA ALA A 177 4.69 10.05 7.72
C ALA A 177 3.86 10.67 8.85
N PRO A 178 4.24 10.48 10.13
CA PRO A 178 3.40 10.75 11.30
C PRO A 178 2.98 12.22 11.45
N THR A 179 3.77 13.19 10.96
CA THR A 179 3.44 14.62 11.02
C THR A 179 2.42 15.05 9.98
N ARG A 180 2.09 14.18 9.01
CA ARG A 180 1.38 14.58 7.78
C ARG A 180 0.17 13.70 7.49
N LYS A 181 0.16 12.46 8.02
CA LYS A 181 -0.79 11.43 7.65
C LYS A 181 -1.43 10.76 8.86
N ASN A 182 -2.66 10.33 8.65
CA ASN A 182 -3.47 9.64 9.65
C ASN A 182 -4.11 8.34 9.11
N ASP A 183 -3.66 7.88 7.93
CA ASP A 183 -4.18 6.70 7.26
C ASP A 183 -3.26 5.47 7.44
N PRO A 184 -3.85 4.27 7.61
CA PRO A 184 -5.26 4.00 7.83
C PRO A 184 -5.74 4.49 9.21
N ASN A 185 -7.06 4.76 9.34
CA ASN A 185 -7.64 5.26 10.58
C ASN A 185 -7.63 4.20 11.70
N VAL A 186 -7.97 4.62 12.92
CA VAL A 186 -7.93 3.79 14.16
C VAL A 186 -8.79 2.53 14.10
N ASN A 187 -9.77 2.44 13.18
CA ASN A 187 -10.61 1.26 13.01
C ASN A 187 -9.93 0.16 12.18
N PHE A 188 -8.73 0.42 11.62
CA PHE A 188 -8.03 -0.58 10.83
C PHE A 188 -7.57 -1.74 11.71
N PRO A 189 -7.80 -3.01 11.30
CA PRO A 189 -7.60 -4.18 12.15
C PRO A 189 -6.14 -4.67 12.14
N TRP A 190 -5.17 -3.87 12.58
CA TRP A 190 -3.74 -4.21 12.58
C TRP A 190 -3.44 -5.52 13.30
N GLU A 191 -4.07 -5.75 14.47
CA GLU A 191 -3.89 -6.99 15.24
C GLU A 191 -4.29 -8.23 14.42
N LEU A 192 -5.42 -8.16 13.69
CA LEU A 192 -5.86 -9.25 12.82
C LEU A 192 -4.82 -9.53 11.71
N LEU A 193 -4.29 -8.50 11.07
CA LEU A 193 -3.27 -8.65 10.05
C LEU A 193 -2.00 -9.29 10.62
N ALA A 194 -1.54 -8.82 11.76
CA ALA A 194 -0.34 -9.34 12.42
C ALA A 194 -0.49 -10.81 12.81
N ARG A 195 -1.65 -11.24 13.31
CA ARG A 195 -1.98 -12.66 13.59
C ARG A 195 -1.92 -13.54 12.33
N GLN A 196 -2.11 -12.95 11.15
CA GLN A 196 -1.96 -13.62 9.85
C GLN A 196 -0.54 -13.47 9.26
N GLY A 197 0.38 -12.84 10.00
CA GLY A 197 1.78 -12.64 9.61
C GLY A 197 2.03 -11.40 8.74
N TYR A 198 1.14 -10.41 8.76
CA TYR A 198 1.27 -9.15 8.05
C TYR A 198 1.29 -7.98 9.03
N GLY A 199 2.48 -7.49 9.36
CA GLY A 199 2.73 -6.56 10.45
C GLY A 199 3.21 -7.29 11.70
N LEU A 200 3.64 -6.51 12.69
CA LEU A 200 3.95 -6.99 14.04
C LEU A 200 2.85 -6.55 15.00
N TRP A 201 2.68 -7.32 16.06
CA TRP A 201 1.80 -6.97 17.15
C TRP A 201 2.45 -7.41 18.48
N TYR A 202 2.16 -6.70 19.55
CA TYR A 202 2.65 -7.07 20.87
C TYR A 202 1.91 -8.31 21.41
N THR A 203 2.59 -9.07 22.24
CA THR A 203 2.01 -10.20 22.98
C THR A 203 1.44 -9.72 24.33
N ASP A 204 1.01 -10.65 25.20
CA ASP A 204 0.58 -10.29 26.56
C ASP A 204 1.68 -9.51 27.28
N THR A 205 1.34 -8.28 27.68
CA THR A 205 2.26 -7.37 28.37
C THR A 205 2.11 -7.37 29.90
N THR A 206 1.23 -8.19 30.49
CA THR A 206 0.95 -8.20 31.92
C THR A 206 2.19 -8.52 32.77
N ALA A 207 3.00 -9.49 32.32
CA ALA A 207 4.23 -9.91 33.00
C ALA A 207 5.49 -9.20 32.47
N VAL A 208 5.35 -8.24 31.54
CA VAL A 208 6.51 -7.52 30.97
C VAL A 208 7.11 -6.59 32.02
N CYS A 209 8.38 -6.84 32.40
CA CYS A 209 9.18 -5.96 33.23
C CYS A 209 10.02 -5.05 32.32
N VAL A 210 9.69 -3.77 32.29
CA VAL A 210 10.43 -2.76 31.53
C VAL A 210 11.67 -2.34 32.36
N PRO A 211 12.90 -2.38 31.80
CA PRO A 211 14.09 -1.90 32.53
C PRO A 211 13.98 -0.42 32.92
N GLU A 212 14.56 -0.04 34.08
CA GLU A 212 14.50 1.36 34.56
C GLU A 212 15.11 2.37 33.57
N ASN A 213 16.15 1.97 32.85
CA ASN A 213 16.84 2.80 31.83
C ASN A 213 16.20 2.69 30.45
N PHE A 214 15.02 2.08 30.30
CA PHE A 214 14.35 1.95 29.01
C PHE A 214 13.94 3.32 28.44
N SER A 215 14.33 3.56 27.19
CA SER A 215 13.95 4.76 26.45
C SER A 215 12.85 4.47 25.44
N PRO A 216 11.61 4.94 25.65
CA PRO A 216 10.52 4.77 24.68
C PRO A 216 10.82 5.38 23.33
N LEU A 217 11.55 6.50 23.28
CA LEU A 217 11.91 7.16 22.01
C LEU A 217 12.95 6.35 21.22
N GLN A 218 13.89 5.69 21.90
CA GLN A 218 14.81 4.77 21.24
C GLN A 218 14.07 3.54 20.70
N ALA A 219 13.11 3.02 21.45
CA ALA A 219 12.27 1.90 21.00
C ALA A 219 11.45 2.28 19.75
N LEU A 220 10.80 3.45 19.74
CA LEU A 220 10.11 3.96 18.54
C LEU A 220 11.07 4.02 17.33
N ARG A 221 12.30 4.50 17.53
CA ARG A 221 13.29 4.57 16.46
C ARG A 221 13.75 3.19 15.97
N ILE A 222 13.93 2.22 16.86
CA ILE A 222 14.30 0.84 16.52
C ILE A 222 13.19 0.18 15.71
N ILE A 223 11.93 0.38 16.11
CA ILE A 223 10.74 -0.09 15.37
C ILE A 223 10.70 0.49 13.95
N GLY A 224 11.12 1.75 13.78
CA GLY A 224 11.19 2.40 12.45
C GLY A 224 10.66 3.83 12.41
N TYR A 225 10.00 4.31 13.44
CA TYR A 225 9.43 5.66 13.48
C TYR A 225 10.48 6.77 13.41
N SER A 226 10.16 7.82 12.66
CA SER A 226 10.94 9.06 12.73
C SER A 226 10.63 9.80 14.02
N ILE A 227 11.62 10.00 14.89
CA ILE A 227 11.49 10.74 16.14
C ILE A 227 11.86 12.23 16.02
N LYS A 228 11.90 12.77 14.79
CA LYS A 228 12.11 14.22 14.58
C LYS A 228 11.02 15.06 15.21
N ASP A 229 9.79 14.56 15.16
CA ASP A 229 8.63 15.05 15.90
C ASP A 229 8.15 13.89 16.78
N THR A 230 8.50 13.96 18.06
CA THR A 230 8.20 12.91 19.02
C THR A 230 6.72 12.80 19.32
N ALA A 231 5.99 13.91 19.35
CA ALA A 231 4.55 13.90 19.58
C ALA A 231 3.80 13.20 18.43
N ALA A 232 4.15 13.54 17.18
CA ALA A 232 3.57 12.89 16.02
C ALA A 232 3.91 11.39 15.96
N ALA A 233 5.15 10.99 16.30
CA ALA A 233 5.55 9.59 16.35
C ALA A 233 4.75 8.79 17.40
N ILE A 234 4.51 9.38 18.59
CA ILE A 234 3.70 8.75 19.64
C ILE A 234 2.25 8.59 19.18
N VAL A 235 1.67 9.61 18.55
CA VAL A 235 0.30 9.53 18.02
C VAL A 235 0.18 8.44 16.95
N ALA A 236 1.15 8.34 16.03
CA ALA A 236 1.14 7.29 15.01
C ALA A 236 1.27 5.88 15.61
N PHE A 237 2.18 5.70 16.57
CA PHE A 237 2.30 4.46 17.32
C PHE A 237 0.99 4.07 18.02
N LYS A 238 0.37 5.01 18.74
CA LYS A 238 -0.91 4.75 19.41
C LYS A 238 -2.06 4.46 18.45
N ARG A 239 -2.08 5.13 17.31
CA ARG A 239 -3.06 4.83 16.24
C ARG A 239 -2.94 3.39 15.76
N HIS A 240 -1.73 2.94 15.53
CA HIS A 240 -1.45 1.59 15.05
C HIS A 240 -1.76 0.53 16.11
N PHE A 241 -1.21 0.68 17.32
CA PHE A 241 -1.18 -0.37 18.33
C PHE A 241 -2.26 -0.25 19.42
N GLU A 242 -2.87 0.93 19.60
CA GLU A 242 -3.85 1.17 20.66
C GLU A 242 -5.20 1.70 20.16
N LYS A 243 -5.35 1.88 18.84
CA LYS A 243 -6.57 2.46 18.22
C LYS A 243 -6.90 3.85 18.78
N GLN A 244 -5.89 4.64 19.11
CA GLN A 244 -6.00 5.98 19.68
C GLN A 244 -5.12 6.96 18.91
N ASP A 245 -5.60 8.17 18.59
CA ASP A 245 -4.90 9.11 17.73
C ASP A 245 -4.82 10.56 18.27
N SER A 246 -5.12 10.75 19.55
CA SER A 246 -5.15 12.09 20.17
C SER A 246 -4.14 12.28 21.30
N CYS A 247 -3.53 11.20 21.82
CA CYS A 247 -2.65 11.24 22.98
C CYS A 247 -1.17 11.29 22.56
N THR A 248 -0.45 12.31 23.02
CA THR A 248 0.98 12.54 22.74
C THR A 248 1.91 12.12 23.89
N THR A 249 1.36 11.55 24.97
CA THR A 249 2.14 11.12 26.15
C THR A 249 2.31 9.61 26.18
N ILE A 250 3.46 9.15 26.64
CA ILE A 250 3.78 7.74 26.84
C ILE A 250 3.38 7.35 28.28
N THR A 251 2.50 6.38 28.43
CA THR A 251 2.11 5.76 29.70
C THR A 251 3.01 4.57 30.02
N ASP A 252 2.88 4.00 31.24
CA ASP A 252 3.61 2.79 31.58
C ASP A 252 3.10 1.57 30.78
N GLY A 253 1.81 1.56 30.38
CA GLY A 253 1.28 0.57 29.45
C GLY A 253 1.98 0.64 28.09
N ASP A 254 2.13 1.84 27.54
CA ASP A 254 2.82 2.08 26.25
C ASP A 254 4.28 1.62 26.30
N LYS A 255 4.98 1.84 27.45
CA LYS A 255 6.36 1.38 27.61
C LYS A 255 6.46 -0.13 27.51
N LYS A 256 5.51 -0.87 28.11
CA LYS A 256 5.47 -2.33 28.02
C LYS A 256 5.24 -2.80 26.57
N ILE A 257 4.33 -2.16 25.84
CA ILE A 257 4.06 -2.45 24.43
C ILE A 257 5.29 -2.16 23.58
N LEU A 258 5.88 -0.98 23.74
CA LEU A 258 7.10 -0.56 23.00
C LEU A 258 8.28 -1.48 23.28
N TYR A 259 8.49 -1.88 24.54
CA TYR A 259 9.56 -2.80 24.90
C TYR A 259 9.35 -4.17 24.26
N ASN A 260 8.13 -4.71 24.33
CA ASN A 260 7.77 -5.99 23.71
C ASN A 260 7.94 -5.96 22.16
N LEU A 261 7.50 -4.88 21.51
CA LEU A 261 7.67 -4.73 20.07
C LEU A 261 9.14 -4.58 19.69
N MET A 262 9.91 -3.75 20.42
CA MET A 262 11.33 -3.52 20.15
C MET A 262 12.10 -4.84 20.10
N GLN A 263 11.85 -5.75 21.03
CA GLN A 263 12.49 -7.06 21.08
C GLN A 263 12.21 -7.95 19.85
N GLN A 264 11.14 -7.69 19.10
CA GLN A 264 10.84 -8.41 17.87
C GLN A 264 11.64 -7.89 16.65
N TYR A 265 12.32 -6.74 16.80
CA TYR A 265 13.18 -6.16 15.78
C TYR A 265 14.67 -6.46 16.00
N GLU A 266 15.02 -7.07 17.15
CA GLU A 266 16.37 -7.57 17.48
C GLU A 266 16.57 -8.99 16.96
#